data_2497f6180227c02fe347372dbbd67c91
#
_entry.id   2497f6180227c02fe347372dbbd67c91
#
_cell.length_a   1.000
_cell.length_b   1.000
_cell.length_c   1.000
_cell.angle_alpha   90.00
_cell.angle_beta   90.00
_cell.angle_gamma   90.00
#
_symmetry.space_group_name_H-M   'P 1'
#
loop_
_entity.id
_entity.type
_entity.pdbx_description
1 polymer ?
#
loop_
_entity_poly.entity_id
_entity_poly.type
_entity_poly.pdbx_seq_one_letter_code
_entity_poly.pdbx_strand_id
1 'polypeptide(L)'
;MKKTLADFNFFYSAFSLATNYVTRCHYRNIVERGSENIPWGEHFIIAPCHQNALMDPMLILQSFHSYKNPVVFLARADIFRKPAIRAILTWLRISPVYRIRDGRDQLGRNEEIFNTAREVVEKGVPLCLMAEGRHNDKHQLLPLVKGMFRIAGATQVELGDKPLYILPVGIDYDEYEKPMSSAVINCGKPIDIRAFVDMYKENPPVALNQMRDALTPALKGLMHHVDSTEHYDEEFAYCHLMTQATLEKLDLDNDTWGRFQARRHISLQMAQLTEEEREKCYAEGAAFADECRRKGVPLWFASKNLSSVQVGWTFVILVAFVALLSVSHLWGKWLISNLMVYLPTHLIPKYKIKDPQFRSSVNYGIRLVSQFLYTLVVAIIFFITQGFLAGLMISVFSILSARFMPLLFARLRDVYYYFRMII
;
A
#
# COMPACT_ATOMS: atom_id res chain seq x y z
N MET A 1 -22.47 -26.15 -10.65
CA MET A 1 -22.41 -24.84 -9.94
C MET A 1 -21.48 -23.91 -10.71
N LYS A 2 -21.88 -22.68 -10.97
CA LYS A 2 -20.97 -21.66 -11.55
C LYS A 2 -19.88 -21.33 -10.53
N LYS A 3 -18.62 -21.34 -10.96
CA LYS A 3 -17.50 -20.88 -10.09
C LYS A 3 -17.72 -19.41 -9.73
N THR A 4 -17.60 -19.11 -8.43
CA THR A 4 -17.72 -17.75 -7.88
C THR A 4 -16.36 -17.15 -7.61
N LEU A 5 -16.29 -15.86 -7.34
CA LEU A 5 -15.02 -15.17 -6.98
C LEU A 5 -14.44 -15.69 -5.66
N ALA A 6 -15.26 -16.31 -4.82
CA ALA A 6 -14.84 -16.87 -3.54
C ALA A 6 -14.21 -18.27 -3.66
N ASP A 7 -14.37 -18.96 -4.80
CA ASP A 7 -13.92 -20.34 -4.91
C ASP A 7 -12.40 -20.43 -5.07
N PHE A 8 -11.81 -21.50 -4.51
CA PHE A 8 -10.37 -21.74 -4.62
C PHE A 8 -9.93 -21.88 -6.08
N ASN A 9 -8.79 -21.22 -6.42
CA ASN A 9 -8.14 -21.32 -7.73
C ASN A 9 -6.63 -21.45 -7.54
N PHE A 10 -6.08 -22.59 -7.90
CA PHE A 10 -4.65 -22.89 -7.77
C PHE A 10 -3.75 -21.85 -8.50
N PHE A 11 -4.09 -21.51 -9.75
CA PHE A 11 -3.30 -20.55 -10.52
C PHE A 11 -3.34 -19.14 -9.92
N TYR A 12 -4.49 -18.74 -9.37
CA TYR A 12 -4.58 -17.48 -8.64
C TYR A 12 -3.74 -17.51 -7.37
N SER A 13 -3.75 -18.62 -6.62
CA SER A 13 -2.95 -18.76 -5.40
C SER A 13 -1.45 -18.72 -5.70
N ALA A 14 -1.00 -19.39 -6.76
CA ALA A 14 0.38 -19.31 -7.22
C ALA A 14 0.76 -17.90 -7.67
N PHE A 15 -0.13 -17.21 -8.41
CA PHE A 15 0.06 -15.82 -8.82
C PHE A 15 0.11 -14.87 -7.62
N SER A 16 -0.72 -15.08 -6.59
CA SER A 16 -0.70 -14.25 -5.38
C SER A 16 0.61 -14.40 -4.60
N LEU A 17 1.25 -15.58 -4.59
CA LEU A 17 2.60 -15.73 -4.04
C LEU A 17 3.63 -14.89 -4.79
N ALA A 18 3.54 -14.90 -6.13
CA ALA A 18 4.43 -14.10 -6.98
C ALA A 18 4.22 -12.60 -6.75
N THR A 19 2.97 -12.14 -6.66
CA THR A 19 2.66 -10.72 -6.37
C THR A 19 3.13 -10.32 -4.98
N ASN A 20 2.94 -11.16 -3.96
CA ASN A 20 3.42 -10.91 -2.60
C ASN A 20 4.95 -10.81 -2.56
N TYR A 21 5.66 -11.69 -3.27
CA TYR A 21 7.10 -11.62 -3.40
C TYR A 21 7.54 -10.28 -4.04
N VAL A 22 6.93 -9.87 -5.15
CA VAL A 22 7.24 -8.60 -5.81
C VAL A 22 6.89 -7.41 -4.92
N THR A 23 5.78 -7.46 -4.18
CA THR A 23 5.41 -6.43 -3.19
C THR A 23 6.50 -6.26 -2.12
N ARG A 24 6.99 -7.37 -1.56
CA ARG A 24 8.12 -7.34 -0.61
C ARG A 24 9.43 -6.84 -1.22
N CYS A 25 9.62 -7.06 -2.52
CA CYS A 25 10.75 -6.52 -3.24
C CYS A 25 10.58 -5.04 -3.61
N HIS A 26 9.35 -4.55 -3.68
CA HIS A 26 9.04 -3.16 -4.02
C HIS A 26 9.28 -2.22 -2.83
N TYR A 27 8.99 -2.67 -1.62
CA TYR A 27 9.17 -1.89 -0.40
C TYR A 27 10.45 -2.27 0.35
N ARG A 28 11.06 -1.30 1.01
CA ARG A 28 12.20 -1.52 1.93
C ARG A 28 11.74 -2.27 3.16
N ASN A 29 10.69 -1.76 3.80
CA ASN A 29 10.05 -2.34 4.96
C ASN A 29 8.53 -2.29 4.77
N ILE A 30 7.86 -3.35 5.18
CA ILE A 30 6.41 -3.39 5.36
C ILE A 30 6.21 -3.73 6.83
N VAL A 31 5.63 -2.80 7.59
CA VAL A 31 5.35 -2.98 9.01
C VAL A 31 3.86 -3.22 9.18
N GLU A 32 3.50 -4.35 9.74
CA GLU A 32 2.12 -4.75 10.00
C GLU A 32 1.86 -4.71 11.51
N ARG A 33 0.76 -4.05 11.91
CA ARG A 33 0.32 -3.93 13.31
C ARG A 33 -1.18 -4.13 13.41
N GLY A 34 -1.64 -4.55 14.58
CA GLY A 34 -3.05 -4.79 14.83
C GLY A 34 -3.61 -6.05 14.14
N SER A 35 -2.75 -6.97 13.73
CA SER A 35 -3.19 -8.25 13.11
C SER A 35 -4.06 -9.09 14.03
N GLU A 36 -3.93 -8.94 15.34
CA GLU A 36 -4.77 -9.54 16.37
C GLU A 36 -6.23 -9.06 16.31
N ASN A 37 -6.49 -7.90 15.71
CA ASN A 37 -7.83 -7.34 15.53
C ASN A 37 -8.59 -7.96 14.33
N ILE A 38 -7.89 -8.72 13.46
CA ILE A 38 -8.53 -9.30 12.28
C ILE A 38 -9.49 -10.41 12.74
N PRO A 39 -10.79 -10.30 12.45
CA PRO A 39 -11.79 -11.25 12.92
C PRO A 39 -11.79 -12.52 12.04
N TRP A 40 -10.66 -13.26 12.08
CA TRP A 40 -10.54 -14.52 11.33
C TRP A 40 -11.59 -15.53 11.77
N GLY A 41 -12.28 -16.11 10.80
CA GLY A 41 -13.38 -17.08 11.04
C GLY A 41 -14.76 -16.43 11.06
N GLU A 42 -14.84 -15.11 11.11
CA GLU A 42 -16.08 -14.33 11.02
C GLU A 42 -16.26 -13.70 9.64
N HIS A 43 -17.42 -13.09 9.42
CA HIS A 43 -17.69 -12.33 8.20
C HIS A 43 -17.18 -10.90 8.37
N PHE A 44 -16.34 -10.42 7.44
CA PHE A 44 -15.85 -9.04 7.51
C PHE A 44 -15.54 -8.40 6.17
N ILE A 45 -15.66 -7.08 6.17
CA ILE A 45 -15.29 -6.19 5.07
C ILE A 45 -14.03 -5.42 5.50
N ILE A 46 -12.97 -5.51 4.72
CA ILE A 46 -11.75 -4.72 4.91
C ILE A 46 -12.00 -3.34 4.33
N ALA A 47 -11.84 -2.30 5.16
CA ALA A 47 -12.04 -0.89 4.80
C ALA A 47 -10.72 -0.11 4.95
N PRO A 48 -9.80 -0.21 3.98
CA PRO A 48 -8.56 0.56 4.04
C PRO A 48 -8.76 2.01 3.61
N CYS A 49 -7.91 2.92 4.10
CA CYS A 49 -7.70 4.21 3.45
C CYS A 49 -7.05 4.01 2.07
N HIS A 50 -7.16 5.00 1.17
CA HIS A 50 -6.76 4.83 -0.23
C HIS A 50 -5.87 5.98 -0.70
N GLN A 51 -4.55 5.78 -0.63
CA GLN A 51 -3.55 6.82 -0.88
C GLN A 51 -2.66 6.53 -2.10
N ASN A 52 -2.49 5.26 -2.50
CA ASN A 52 -1.50 4.87 -3.51
C ASN A 52 -2.04 3.87 -4.54
N ALA A 53 -3.09 4.27 -5.25
CA ALA A 53 -3.65 3.57 -6.41
C ALA A 53 -3.60 2.01 -6.28
N LEU A 54 -2.81 1.31 -7.12
CA LEU A 54 -2.68 -0.15 -7.09
C LEU A 54 -1.89 -0.64 -5.86
N MET A 55 -1.07 0.20 -5.23
CA MET A 55 -0.18 -0.29 -4.18
C MET A 55 -0.94 -0.61 -2.88
N ASP A 56 -2.03 0.12 -2.56
CA ASP A 56 -2.87 -0.20 -1.41
C ASP A 56 -3.50 -1.59 -1.51
N PRO A 57 -4.18 -1.98 -2.62
CA PRO A 57 -4.62 -3.36 -2.82
C PRO A 57 -3.50 -4.40 -2.71
N MET A 58 -2.29 -4.08 -3.20
CA MET A 58 -1.16 -5.03 -3.11
C MET A 58 -0.68 -5.22 -1.67
N LEU A 59 -0.67 -4.18 -0.86
CA LEU A 59 -0.35 -4.28 0.56
C LEU A 59 -1.45 -5.04 1.33
N ILE A 60 -2.73 -4.78 1.03
CA ILE A 60 -3.84 -5.56 1.61
C ILE A 60 -3.70 -7.04 1.22
N LEU A 61 -3.47 -7.35 -0.06
CA LEU A 61 -3.27 -8.73 -0.50
C LEU A 61 -2.10 -9.40 0.22
N GLN A 62 -1.01 -8.66 0.46
CA GLN A 62 0.16 -9.14 1.20
C GLN A 62 -0.18 -9.47 2.66
N SER A 63 -0.91 -8.61 3.37
CA SER A 63 -1.20 -8.75 4.80
C SER A 63 -2.34 -9.71 5.10
N PHE A 64 -3.31 -9.82 4.18
CA PHE A 64 -4.45 -10.72 4.30
C PHE A 64 -4.30 -12.01 3.48
N HIS A 65 -3.05 -12.34 3.11
CA HIS A 65 -2.80 -13.53 2.32
C HIS A 65 -3.11 -14.80 3.12
N SER A 66 -4.12 -15.51 2.66
CA SER A 66 -4.46 -16.85 3.15
C SER A 66 -4.68 -17.78 1.96
N TYR A 67 -4.10 -18.98 2.01
CA TYR A 67 -4.31 -19.99 0.96
C TYR A 67 -5.77 -20.43 0.82
N LYS A 68 -6.53 -20.36 1.92
CA LYS A 68 -7.92 -20.83 1.95
C LYS A 68 -8.91 -19.71 1.65
N ASN A 69 -8.62 -18.47 2.05
CA ASN A 69 -9.55 -17.35 1.97
C ASN A 69 -8.90 -16.14 1.30
N PRO A 70 -8.79 -16.12 -0.04
CA PRO A 70 -8.24 -14.99 -0.76
C PRO A 70 -9.18 -13.79 -0.68
N VAL A 71 -8.61 -12.60 -0.58
CA VAL A 71 -9.36 -11.33 -0.58
C VAL A 71 -10.03 -11.12 -1.94
N VAL A 72 -11.29 -10.73 -1.94
CA VAL A 72 -12.01 -10.23 -3.11
C VAL A 72 -12.08 -8.71 -3.03
N PHE A 73 -11.72 -8.03 -4.12
CA PHE A 73 -11.72 -6.57 -4.20
C PHE A 73 -12.92 -6.05 -4.97
N LEU A 74 -13.46 -4.92 -4.55
CA LEU A 74 -14.40 -4.14 -5.33
C LEU A 74 -13.71 -2.91 -5.90
N ALA A 75 -13.86 -2.68 -7.21
CA ALA A 75 -13.26 -1.56 -7.90
C ALA A 75 -14.25 -0.87 -8.85
N ARG A 76 -13.95 0.34 -9.27
CA ARG A 76 -14.81 1.17 -10.13
C ARG A 76 -15.13 0.46 -11.45
N ALA A 77 -16.39 0.47 -11.85
CA ALA A 77 -16.86 -0.20 -13.08
C ALA A 77 -16.24 0.36 -14.37
N ASP A 78 -15.80 1.62 -14.38
CA ASP A 78 -15.18 2.26 -15.54
C ASP A 78 -13.88 1.59 -16.00
N ILE A 79 -13.14 0.92 -15.11
CA ILE A 79 -11.93 0.17 -15.48
C ILE A 79 -12.26 -1.15 -16.20
N PHE A 80 -13.50 -1.64 -16.14
CA PHE A 80 -13.95 -2.90 -16.74
C PHE A 80 -14.52 -2.73 -18.17
N ARG A 81 -14.41 -1.55 -18.78
CA ARG A 81 -15.02 -1.26 -20.09
C ARG A 81 -14.50 -2.16 -21.20
N LYS A 82 -13.20 -2.49 -21.21
CA LYS A 82 -12.59 -3.34 -22.24
C LYS A 82 -12.75 -4.82 -21.87
N PRO A 83 -13.27 -5.69 -22.75
CA PRO A 83 -13.52 -7.11 -22.43
C PRO A 83 -12.28 -7.86 -21.92
N ALA A 84 -11.11 -7.64 -22.52
CA ALA A 84 -9.87 -8.26 -22.10
C ALA A 84 -9.47 -7.82 -20.67
N ILE A 85 -9.60 -6.53 -20.34
CA ILE A 85 -9.31 -6.00 -19.00
C ILE A 85 -10.31 -6.58 -18.01
N ARG A 86 -11.61 -6.62 -18.36
CA ARG A 86 -12.65 -7.24 -17.53
C ARG A 86 -12.29 -8.71 -17.20
N ALA A 87 -11.89 -9.50 -18.18
CA ALA A 87 -11.52 -10.89 -17.97
C ALA A 87 -10.34 -11.03 -17.00
N ILE A 88 -9.30 -10.20 -17.16
CA ILE A 88 -8.13 -10.17 -16.27
C ILE A 88 -8.55 -9.76 -14.85
N LEU A 89 -9.29 -8.68 -14.69
CA LEU A 89 -9.71 -8.19 -13.37
C LEU A 89 -10.61 -9.20 -12.65
N THR A 90 -11.54 -9.84 -13.37
CA THR A 90 -12.39 -10.89 -12.81
C THR A 90 -11.55 -12.11 -12.37
N TRP A 91 -10.55 -12.49 -13.16
CA TRP A 91 -9.62 -13.55 -12.78
C TRP A 91 -8.79 -13.16 -11.55
N LEU A 92 -8.43 -11.88 -11.42
CA LEU A 92 -7.76 -11.31 -10.23
C LEU A 92 -8.71 -11.12 -9.03
N ARG A 93 -9.96 -11.63 -9.09
CA ARG A 93 -10.98 -11.51 -8.04
C ARG A 93 -11.36 -10.07 -7.74
N ILE A 94 -11.39 -9.25 -8.75
CA ILE A 94 -11.84 -7.86 -8.67
C ILE A 94 -13.22 -7.78 -9.34
N SER A 95 -14.23 -7.31 -8.59
CA SER A 95 -15.61 -7.11 -9.07
C SER A 95 -15.91 -5.62 -9.28
N PRO A 96 -16.67 -5.25 -10.33
CA PRO A 96 -17.00 -3.84 -10.58
C PRO A 96 -18.01 -3.30 -9.58
N VAL A 97 -17.94 -2.00 -9.23
CA VAL A 97 -18.98 -1.23 -8.53
C VAL A 97 -19.37 -0.03 -9.37
N TYR A 98 -20.68 0.11 -9.64
CA TYR A 98 -21.24 1.23 -10.39
C TYR A 98 -21.61 2.38 -9.45
N ARG A 99 -21.28 3.61 -9.85
CA ARG A 99 -21.60 4.84 -9.12
C ARG A 99 -22.76 5.56 -9.81
N ILE A 100 -23.46 6.44 -9.08
CA ILE A 100 -24.56 7.25 -9.62
C ILE A 100 -24.15 7.99 -10.89
N ARG A 101 -22.93 8.50 -10.96
CA ARG A 101 -22.37 9.20 -12.14
C ARG A 101 -22.07 8.30 -13.34
N ASP A 102 -22.08 6.98 -13.15
CA ASP A 102 -21.87 6.01 -14.24
C ASP A 102 -23.17 5.78 -15.06
N GLY A 103 -24.28 6.43 -14.67
CA GLY A 103 -25.59 6.40 -15.31
C GLY A 103 -26.66 5.72 -14.44
N ARG A 104 -27.88 6.27 -14.44
CA ARG A 104 -28.99 5.71 -13.65
C ARG A 104 -29.37 4.30 -14.11
N ASP A 105 -29.28 4.01 -15.39
CA ASP A 105 -29.56 2.70 -15.98
C ASP A 105 -28.57 1.60 -15.49
N GLN A 106 -27.39 2.01 -15.01
CA GLN A 106 -26.38 1.09 -14.46
C GLN A 106 -26.62 0.76 -12.99
N LEU A 107 -27.50 1.52 -12.30
CA LEU A 107 -27.77 1.29 -10.88
C LEU A 107 -28.49 -0.05 -10.62
N GLY A 108 -29.31 -0.53 -11.57
CA GLY A 108 -29.90 -1.87 -11.50
C GLY A 108 -28.87 -3.01 -11.46
N ARG A 109 -27.68 -2.79 -12.02
CA ARG A 109 -26.58 -3.74 -11.94
C ARG A 109 -25.91 -3.80 -10.55
N ASN A 110 -26.15 -2.81 -9.69
CA ASN A 110 -25.65 -2.85 -8.31
C ASN A 110 -26.30 -3.97 -7.49
N GLU A 111 -27.50 -4.44 -7.83
CA GLU A 111 -28.11 -5.60 -7.19
C GLU A 111 -27.30 -6.87 -7.44
N GLU A 112 -26.81 -7.08 -8.66
CA GLU A 112 -25.91 -8.20 -8.96
C GLU A 112 -24.60 -8.11 -8.15
N ILE A 113 -24.11 -6.89 -7.95
CA ILE A 113 -22.87 -6.66 -7.19
C ILE A 113 -23.10 -6.86 -5.70
N PHE A 114 -24.23 -6.38 -5.17
CA PHE A 114 -24.61 -6.64 -3.79
C PHE A 114 -24.77 -8.13 -3.54
N ASN A 115 -25.40 -8.87 -4.47
CA ASN A 115 -25.50 -10.32 -4.41
C ASN A 115 -24.13 -11.01 -4.46
N THR A 116 -23.23 -10.54 -5.33
CA THR A 116 -21.86 -11.06 -5.40
C THR A 116 -21.07 -10.76 -4.12
N ALA A 117 -21.15 -9.53 -3.61
CA ALA A 117 -20.48 -9.12 -2.37
C ALA A 117 -20.98 -9.94 -1.18
N ARG A 118 -22.30 -10.12 -1.08
CA ARG A 118 -22.93 -10.96 -0.08
C ARG A 118 -22.46 -12.42 -0.17
N GLU A 119 -22.52 -13.03 -1.36
CA GLU A 119 -22.07 -14.41 -1.57
C GLU A 119 -20.60 -14.62 -1.13
N VAL A 120 -19.74 -13.63 -1.42
CA VAL A 120 -18.35 -13.65 -0.99
C VAL A 120 -18.23 -13.64 0.52
N VAL A 121 -18.96 -12.73 1.18
CA VAL A 121 -18.95 -12.58 2.63
C VAL A 121 -19.55 -13.82 3.32
N GLU A 122 -20.69 -14.33 2.84
CA GLU A 122 -21.35 -15.53 3.38
C GLU A 122 -20.46 -16.79 3.33
N LYS A 123 -19.57 -16.85 2.34
CA LYS A 123 -18.55 -17.93 2.24
C LYS A 123 -17.34 -17.72 3.16
N GLY A 124 -17.36 -16.70 4.01
CA GLY A 124 -16.27 -16.35 4.92
C GLY A 124 -15.01 -15.85 4.19
N VAL A 125 -15.17 -15.32 2.96
CA VAL A 125 -14.08 -14.73 2.20
C VAL A 125 -14.03 -13.22 2.46
N PRO A 126 -12.87 -12.65 2.84
CA PRO A 126 -12.75 -11.22 3.09
C PRO A 126 -13.06 -10.41 1.83
N LEU A 127 -13.93 -9.40 1.97
CA LEU A 127 -14.25 -8.44 0.93
C LEU A 127 -13.50 -7.13 1.20
N CYS A 128 -12.71 -6.65 0.26
CA CYS A 128 -12.02 -5.37 0.40
C CYS A 128 -12.66 -4.28 -0.46
N LEU A 129 -12.99 -3.16 0.16
CA LEU A 129 -13.56 -2.00 -0.48
C LEU A 129 -12.91 -0.71 0.03
N MET A 130 -12.27 0.04 -0.87
CA MET A 130 -11.72 1.34 -0.56
C MET A 130 -12.86 2.34 -0.28
N ALA A 131 -13.04 2.69 1.00
CA ALA A 131 -14.19 3.45 1.47
C ALA A 131 -14.29 4.87 0.89
N GLU A 132 -13.18 5.45 0.44
CA GLU A 132 -13.08 6.78 -0.17
C GLU A 132 -13.54 6.81 -1.64
N GLY A 133 -13.60 5.64 -2.31
CA GLY A 133 -14.03 5.52 -3.71
C GLY A 133 -13.11 6.18 -4.75
N ARG A 134 -12.04 6.79 -4.32
CA ARG A 134 -10.91 7.33 -5.12
C ARG A 134 -9.66 7.39 -4.24
N HIS A 135 -8.48 7.35 -4.83
CA HIS A 135 -7.22 7.55 -4.11
C HIS A 135 -6.82 9.04 -4.06
N ASN A 136 -5.97 9.36 -3.10
CA ASN A 136 -5.38 10.66 -2.88
C ASN A 136 -3.94 10.46 -2.40
N ASP A 137 -2.95 11.02 -3.09
CA ASP A 137 -1.53 10.93 -2.75
C ASP A 137 -1.11 11.88 -1.60
N LYS A 138 -2.04 12.18 -0.72
CA LYS A 138 -1.83 12.96 0.50
C LYS A 138 -2.12 12.12 1.74
N HIS A 139 -1.44 12.42 2.82
CA HIS A 139 -1.73 11.88 4.15
C HIS A 139 -3.01 12.50 4.72
N GLN A 140 -4.09 12.36 3.98
CA GLN A 140 -5.40 12.93 4.29
C GLN A 140 -6.52 12.00 3.86
N LEU A 141 -7.39 11.64 4.81
CA LEU A 141 -8.55 10.80 4.54
C LEU A 141 -9.61 11.60 3.77
N LEU A 142 -10.01 11.11 2.62
CA LEU A 142 -11.12 11.70 1.86
C LEU A 142 -12.48 11.32 2.48
N PRO A 143 -13.54 12.09 2.18
CA PRO A 143 -14.87 11.74 2.63
C PRO A 143 -15.29 10.34 2.17
N LEU A 144 -15.79 9.53 3.10
CA LEU A 144 -16.18 8.15 2.83
C LEU A 144 -17.48 8.09 2.03
N VAL A 145 -17.51 7.19 1.02
CA VAL A 145 -18.66 7.02 0.14
C VAL A 145 -19.66 6.00 0.69
N LYS A 146 -20.96 6.21 0.47
CA LYS A 146 -22.06 5.39 1.04
C LYS A 146 -22.13 3.95 0.49
N GLY A 147 -21.43 3.64 -0.60
CA GLY A 147 -21.53 2.34 -1.27
C GLY A 147 -21.17 1.14 -0.38
N MET A 148 -20.08 1.25 0.36
CA MET A 148 -19.63 0.22 1.29
C MET A 148 -20.64 -0.03 2.41
N PHE A 149 -21.18 1.03 3.00
CA PHE A 149 -22.13 0.93 4.09
C PHE A 149 -23.47 0.32 3.64
N ARG A 150 -23.89 0.57 2.40
CA ARG A 150 -25.06 -0.10 1.81
C ARG A 150 -24.84 -1.60 1.68
N ILE A 151 -23.66 -2.02 1.18
CA ILE A 151 -23.27 -3.43 1.11
C ILE A 151 -23.28 -4.03 2.51
N ALA A 152 -22.65 -3.39 3.48
CA ALA A 152 -22.54 -3.90 4.85
C ALA A 152 -23.92 -4.04 5.51
N GLY A 153 -24.77 -3.00 5.43
CA GLY A 153 -26.11 -3.01 6.02
C GLY A 153 -27.02 -4.09 5.39
N ALA A 154 -27.07 -4.16 4.05
CA ALA A 154 -27.86 -5.16 3.35
C ALA A 154 -27.38 -6.58 3.66
N THR A 155 -26.08 -6.83 3.64
CA THR A 155 -25.51 -8.15 3.97
C THR A 155 -25.79 -8.53 5.42
N GLN A 156 -25.68 -7.61 6.38
CA GLN A 156 -25.99 -7.90 7.78
C GLN A 156 -27.46 -8.26 8.00
N VAL A 157 -28.38 -7.57 7.33
CA VAL A 157 -29.81 -7.91 7.42
C VAL A 157 -30.08 -9.35 7.03
N GLU A 158 -29.38 -9.88 6.02
CA GLU A 158 -29.55 -11.24 5.53
C GLU A 158 -28.77 -12.28 6.39
N LEU A 159 -27.63 -11.90 6.95
CA LEU A 159 -26.88 -12.77 7.89
C LEU A 159 -27.64 -12.98 9.22
N GLY A 160 -28.62 -12.13 9.53
CA GLY A 160 -29.37 -12.19 10.79
C GLY A 160 -28.47 -12.01 12.00
N ASP A 161 -28.42 -13.02 12.88
CA ASP A 161 -27.64 -12.96 14.12
C ASP A 161 -26.12 -13.17 13.92
N LYS A 162 -25.72 -13.69 12.76
CA LYS A 162 -24.28 -13.87 12.46
C LYS A 162 -23.62 -12.50 12.27
N PRO A 163 -22.49 -12.22 12.98
CA PRO A 163 -21.89 -10.91 12.91
C PRO A 163 -21.22 -10.65 11.57
N LEU A 164 -21.40 -9.43 11.06
CA LEU A 164 -20.58 -8.83 10.03
C LEU A 164 -19.79 -7.68 10.62
N TYR A 165 -18.50 -7.66 10.36
CA TYR A 165 -17.62 -6.61 10.82
C TYR A 165 -17.12 -5.74 9.67
N ILE A 166 -16.94 -4.43 9.91
CA ILE A 166 -16.08 -3.57 9.08
C ILE A 166 -14.75 -3.45 9.82
N LEU A 167 -13.67 -3.91 9.19
CA LEU A 167 -12.30 -3.80 9.72
C LEU A 167 -11.64 -2.56 9.15
N PRO A 168 -11.43 -1.48 9.93
CA PRO A 168 -10.69 -0.32 9.48
C PRO A 168 -9.21 -0.65 9.36
N VAL A 169 -8.57 -0.23 8.25
CA VAL A 169 -7.14 -0.45 8.02
C VAL A 169 -6.50 0.86 7.58
N GLY A 170 -5.59 1.39 8.39
CA GLY A 170 -4.72 2.49 8.02
C GLY A 170 -3.56 1.98 7.18
N ILE A 171 -3.25 2.67 6.08
CA ILE A 171 -2.05 2.45 5.28
C ILE A 171 -1.29 3.76 5.26
N ASP A 172 0.02 3.71 5.48
CA ASP A 172 0.90 4.88 5.46
C ASP A 172 2.18 4.58 4.68
N TYR A 173 2.77 5.62 4.09
CA TYR A 173 3.97 5.50 3.26
C TYR A 173 4.97 6.59 3.60
N ASP A 174 6.28 6.27 3.61
CA ASP A 174 7.30 7.31 3.64
C ASP A 174 7.31 8.14 2.33
N GLU A 175 7.06 7.48 1.18
CA GLU A 175 6.99 8.12 -0.14
C GLU A 175 6.09 7.30 -1.08
N TYR A 176 5.18 7.95 -1.81
CA TYR A 176 4.21 7.29 -2.68
C TYR A 176 4.78 6.85 -4.04
N GLU A 177 5.68 7.66 -4.63
CA GLU A 177 6.04 7.53 -6.03
C GLU A 177 7.16 6.53 -6.29
N LYS A 178 8.05 6.30 -5.33
CA LYS A 178 9.30 5.57 -5.55
C LYS A 178 9.32 4.19 -4.90
N PRO A 179 9.91 3.21 -5.57
CA PRO A 179 10.21 1.92 -4.96
C PRO A 179 11.22 2.09 -3.81
N MET A 180 11.29 1.11 -2.94
CA MET A 180 12.11 1.13 -1.72
C MET A 180 11.74 2.23 -0.73
N SER A 181 10.48 2.67 -0.74
CA SER A 181 9.82 3.34 0.37
C SER A 181 9.48 2.33 1.47
N SER A 182 9.16 2.81 2.67
CA SER A 182 8.58 1.96 3.71
C SER A 182 7.07 2.14 3.72
N ALA A 183 6.34 1.08 4.09
CA ALA A 183 4.90 1.11 4.26
C ALA A 183 4.51 0.59 5.65
N VAL A 184 3.46 1.15 6.21
CA VAL A 184 2.82 0.70 7.46
C VAL A 184 1.40 0.28 7.15
N ILE A 185 0.99 -0.87 7.68
CA ILE A 185 -0.37 -1.38 7.63
C ILE A 185 -0.80 -1.55 9.08
N ASN A 186 -1.87 -0.86 9.46
CA ASN A 186 -2.33 -0.78 10.83
C ASN A 186 -3.82 -1.16 10.90
N CYS A 187 -4.12 -2.37 11.41
CA CYS A 187 -5.47 -2.87 11.54
C CYS A 187 -6.09 -2.40 12.86
N GLY A 188 -7.21 -1.70 12.77
CA GLY A 188 -7.96 -1.21 13.92
C GLY A 188 -8.94 -2.24 14.47
N LYS A 189 -9.66 -1.84 15.53
CA LYS A 189 -10.72 -2.67 16.09
C LYS A 189 -11.88 -2.80 15.10
N PRO A 190 -12.40 -4.01 14.85
CA PRO A 190 -13.51 -4.22 13.95
C PRO A 190 -14.79 -3.59 14.49
N ILE A 191 -15.58 -3.00 13.60
CA ILE A 191 -16.87 -2.36 13.90
C ILE A 191 -17.97 -3.37 13.61
N ASP A 192 -18.73 -3.75 14.62
CA ASP A 192 -19.86 -4.68 14.49
C ASP A 192 -21.07 -3.99 13.84
N ILE A 193 -21.50 -4.49 12.68
CA ILE A 193 -22.57 -3.89 11.90
C ILE A 193 -23.95 -4.22 12.47
N ARG A 194 -24.08 -5.24 13.34
CA ARG A 194 -25.34 -5.53 14.02
C ARG A 194 -25.88 -4.34 14.81
N ALA A 195 -24.99 -3.52 15.36
CA ALA A 195 -25.36 -2.32 16.12
C ALA A 195 -26.19 -1.28 15.28
N PHE A 196 -26.16 -1.38 13.95
CA PHE A 196 -26.82 -0.44 13.05
C PHE A 196 -28.02 -1.05 12.30
N VAL A 197 -28.32 -2.34 12.48
CA VAL A 197 -29.29 -3.07 11.65
C VAL A 197 -30.71 -2.58 11.85
N ASP A 198 -31.15 -2.33 13.08
CA ASP A 198 -32.51 -1.87 13.34
C ASP A 198 -32.73 -0.49 12.70
N MET A 199 -31.78 0.42 12.90
CA MET A 199 -31.82 1.71 12.21
C MET A 199 -31.75 1.56 10.68
N TYR A 200 -30.98 0.58 10.17
CA TYR A 200 -30.90 0.34 8.72
C TYR A 200 -32.24 -0.13 8.14
N LYS A 201 -33.01 -0.94 8.87
CA LYS A 201 -34.35 -1.37 8.45
C LYS A 201 -35.35 -0.24 8.52
N GLU A 202 -35.28 0.60 9.54
CA GLU A 202 -36.20 1.72 9.76
C GLU A 202 -35.89 2.93 8.86
N ASN A 203 -34.63 3.37 8.85
CA ASN A 203 -34.16 4.55 8.12
C ASN A 203 -32.75 4.35 7.55
N PRO A 204 -32.60 3.67 6.39
CA PRO A 204 -31.32 3.37 5.79
C PRO A 204 -30.37 4.58 5.65
N PRO A 205 -30.81 5.78 5.20
CA PRO A 205 -29.94 6.95 5.10
C PRO A 205 -29.28 7.36 6.41
N VAL A 206 -29.99 7.25 7.53
CA VAL A 206 -29.47 7.56 8.88
C VAL A 206 -28.44 6.52 9.29
N ALA A 207 -28.77 5.25 9.16
CA ALA A 207 -27.85 4.16 9.51
C ALA A 207 -26.51 4.23 8.72
N LEU A 208 -26.58 4.56 7.41
CA LEU A 208 -25.38 4.76 6.58
C LEU A 208 -24.49 5.90 7.10
N ASN A 209 -25.10 6.98 7.60
CA ASN A 209 -24.34 8.06 8.20
C ASN A 209 -23.72 7.63 9.54
N GLN A 210 -24.46 6.91 10.40
CA GLN A 210 -23.94 6.39 11.66
C GLN A 210 -22.72 5.45 11.44
N MET A 211 -22.83 4.53 10.48
CA MET A 211 -21.70 3.65 10.12
C MET A 211 -20.50 4.46 9.62
N ARG A 212 -20.72 5.48 8.78
CA ARG A 212 -19.66 6.38 8.31
C ARG A 212 -19.02 7.13 9.47
N ASP A 213 -19.83 7.65 10.37
CA ASP A 213 -19.38 8.46 11.51
C ASP A 213 -18.63 7.60 12.55
N ALA A 214 -18.89 6.28 12.60
CA ALA A 214 -18.10 5.32 13.35
C ALA A 214 -16.75 4.98 12.67
N LEU A 215 -16.73 4.80 11.33
CA LEU A 215 -15.54 4.39 10.60
C LEU A 215 -14.54 5.54 10.39
N THR A 216 -15.01 6.77 10.16
CA THR A 216 -14.14 7.91 9.85
C THR A 216 -13.10 8.19 10.93
N PRO A 217 -13.44 8.36 12.23
CA PRO A 217 -12.45 8.56 13.29
C PRO A 217 -11.56 7.33 13.49
N ALA A 218 -12.07 6.13 13.30
CA ALA A 218 -11.28 4.90 13.37
C ALA A 218 -10.15 4.92 12.33
N LEU A 219 -10.45 5.24 11.05
CA LEU A 219 -9.44 5.34 10.00
C LEU A 219 -8.45 6.48 10.24
N LYS A 220 -8.91 7.68 10.62
CA LYS A 220 -8.04 8.81 10.98
C LYS A 220 -7.06 8.43 12.10
N GLY A 221 -7.53 7.68 13.08
CA GLY A 221 -6.70 7.20 14.19
C GLY A 221 -5.67 6.13 13.81
N LEU A 222 -5.78 5.51 12.64
CA LEU A 222 -4.89 4.43 12.17
C LEU A 222 -3.83 4.89 11.16
N MET A 223 -3.88 6.11 10.68
CA MET A 223 -2.97 6.67 9.69
C MET A 223 -2.31 7.97 10.21
N HIS A 224 -1.22 8.39 9.59
CA HIS A 224 -0.75 9.76 9.71
C HIS A 224 -1.73 10.65 8.94
N HIS A 225 -2.61 11.34 9.65
CA HIS A 225 -3.66 12.19 9.05
C HIS A 225 -3.36 13.65 9.27
N VAL A 226 -3.19 14.40 8.19
CA VAL A 226 -3.05 15.85 8.19
C VAL A 226 -4.44 16.46 8.04
N ASP A 227 -4.91 17.20 9.04
CA ASP A 227 -6.27 17.74 9.04
C ASP A 227 -6.42 18.98 8.14
N SER A 228 -5.39 19.84 8.08
CA SER A 228 -5.45 21.05 7.25
C SER A 228 -5.45 20.72 5.77
N THR A 229 -6.38 21.32 5.03
CA THR A 229 -6.42 21.25 3.56
C THR A 229 -5.68 22.42 2.94
N GLU A 230 -5.74 23.58 3.56
CA GLU A 230 -5.12 24.84 3.11
C GLU A 230 -3.62 24.84 3.40
N HIS A 231 -3.22 24.45 4.60
CA HIS A 231 -1.82 24.39 5.04
C HIS A 231 -1.30 22.95 5.11
N TYR A 232 -1.71 22.11 4.14
CA TYR A 232 -1.34 20.69 4.13
C TYR A 232 0.19 20.49 4.08
N ASP A 233 0.87 21.21 3.21
CA ASP A 233 2.31 21.04 2.97
C ASP A 233 3.14 21.49 4.18
N GLU A 234 2.72 22.57 4.84
CA GLU A 234 3.34 23.11 6.03
C GLU A 234 3.15 22.19 7.24
N GLU A 235 1.92 21.72 7.47
CA GLU A 235 1.60 20.78 8.55
C GLU A 235 2.34 19.45 8.36
N PHE A 236 2.33 18.92 7.14
CA PHE A 236 3.05 17.70 6.81
C PHE A 236 4.56 17.85 7.05
N ALA A 237 5.15 18.98 6.65
CA ALA A 237 6.56 19.27 6.88
C ALA A 237 6.88 19.44 8.37
N TYR A 238 6.01 20.08 9.14
CA TYR A 238 6.14 20.22 10.59
C TYR A 238 6.13 18.86 11.29
N CYS A 239 5.25 17.93 10.88
CA CYS A 239 5.25 16.57 11.41
C CYS A 239 6.60 15.86 11.18
N HIS A 240 7.23 16.09 10.03
CA HIS A 240 8.56 15.55 9.77
C HIS A 240 9.66 16.24 10.57
N LEU A 241 9.61 17.57 10.74
CA LEU A 241 10.54 18.34 11.55
C LEU A 241 10.56 17.83 12.99
N MET A 242 9.38 17.67 13.59
CA MET A 242 9.24 17.30 15.00
C MET A 242 9.39 15.80 15.27
N THR A 243 9.58 14.96 14.23
CA THR A 243 9.61 13.50 14.38
C THR A 243 10.67 13.05 15.40
N GLN A 244 11.91 13.55 15.33
CA GLN A 244 13.01 13.10 16.21
C GLN A 244 12.77 13.50 17.66
N ALA A 245 12.40 14.75 17.94
CA ALA A 245 12.07 15.21 19.27
C ALA A 245 10.90 14.42 19.89
N THR A 246 9.93 14.02 19.04
CA THR A 246 8.79 13.23 19.51
C THR A 246 9.16 11.77 19.77
N LEU A 247 10.05 11.17 18.97
CA LEU A 247 10.60 9.84 19.25
C LEU A 247 11.28 9.80 20.62
N GLU A 248 12.13 10.78 20.92
CA GLU A 248 12.82 10.90 22.21
C GLU A 248 11.83 11.11 23.36
N LYS A 249 10.87 12.01 23.17
CA LYS A 249 9.84 12.34 24.19
C LYS A 249 8.96 11.14 24.55
N LEU A 250 8.65 10.29 23.57
CA LEU A 250 7.77 9.12 23.73
C LEU A 250 8.53 7.80 23.92
N ASP A 251 9.84 7.85 24.03
CA ASP A 251 10.71 6.65 24.13
C ASP A 251 10.42 5.61 23.04
N LEU A 252 10.35 6.08 21.79
CA LEU A 252 10.08 5.25 20.63
C LEU A 252 11.37 4.97 19.84
N ASP A 253 11.47 3.77 19.29
CA ASP A 253 12.57 3.40 18.39
C ASP A 253 12.56 4.25 17.11
N ASN A 254 13.74 4.65 16.63
CA ASN A 254 13.87 5.34 15.34
C ASN A 254 13.80 4.34 14.16
N ASP A 255 12.74 3.56 14.12
CA ASP A 255 12.40 2.65 13.03
C ASP A 255 11.20 3.15 12.22
N THR A 256 10.70 2.37 11.29
CA THR A 256 9.54 2.75 10.45
C THR A 256 8.28 2.94 11.29
N TRP A 257 8.06 2.08 12.29
CA TRP A 257 6.88 2.15 13.16
C TRP A 257 6.95 3.34 14.11
N GLY A 258 8.08 3.54 14.78
CA GLY A 258 8.25 4.64 15.71
C GLY A 258 8.08 6.00 15.03
N ARG A 259 8.70 6.21 13.85
CA ARG A 259 8.51 7.45 13.08
C ARG A 259 7.06 7.66 12.63
N PHE A 260 6.35 6.60 12.24
CA PHE A 260 4.92 6.66 11.96
C PHE A 260 4.13 7.10 13.20
N GLN A 261 4.38 6.47 14.37
CA GLN A 261 3.71 6.83 15.62
C GLN A 261 4.00 8.27 16.03
N ALA A 262 5.24 8.73 15.89
CA ALA A 262 5.62 10.10 16.19
C ALA A 262 4.85 11.11 15.32
N ARG A 263 4.86 10.94 14.00
CA ARG A 263 4.10 11.83 13.08
C ARG A 263 2.60 11.84 13.37
N ARG A 264 2.01 10.65 13.58
CA ARG A 264 0.61 10.53 13.97
C ARG A 264 0.31 11.26 15.30
N HIS A 265 1.18 11.14 16.28
CA HIS A 265 1.04 11.83 17.57
C HIS A 265 1.09 13.35 17.38
N ILE A 266 2.02 13.87 16.58
CA ILE A 266 2.14 15.30 16.27
C ILE A 266 0.86 15.81 15.59
N SER A 267 0.34 15.13 14.57
CA SER A 267 -0.91 15.51 13.90
C SER A 267 -2.09 15.58 14.87
N LEU A 268 -2.20 14.62 15.80
CA LEU A 268 -3.25 14.61 16.81
C LEU A 268 -3.10 15.78 17.81
N GLN A 269 -1.87 16.17 18.14
CA GLN A 269 -1.61 17.35 18.97
C GLN A 269 -1.95 18.64 18.23
N MET A 270 -1.57 18.77 16.96
CA MET A 270 -1.88 19.96 16.15
C MET A 270 -3.38 20.22 16.02
N ALA A 271 -4.20 19.16 15.97
CA ALA A 271 -5.66 19.29 15.95
C ALA A 271 -6.24 19.94 17.23
N GLN A 272 -5.48 19.95 18.34
CA GLN A 272 -5.88 20.51 19.62
C GLN A 272 -5.34 21.94 19.88
N LEU A 273 -4.42 22.41 19.02
CA LEU A 273 -3.82 23.74 19.15
C LEU A 273 -4.80 24.85 18.76
N THR A 274 -4.59 26.03 19.33
CA THR A 274 -5.24 27.25 18.87
C THR A 274 -4.75 27.65 17.48
N GLU A 275 -5.49 28.55 16.82
CA GLU A 275 -5.11 29.03 15.48
C GLU A 275 -3.72 29.71 15.48
N GLU A 276 -3.47 30.55 16.49
CA GLU A 276 -2.18 31.24 16.64
C GLU A 276 -1.00 30.27 16.82
N GLU A 277 -1.20 29.17 17.58
CA GLU A 277 -0.18 28.14 17.77
C GLU A 277 0.04 27.34 16.49
N ARG A 278 -1.02 27.01 15.74
CA ARG A 278 -0.92 26.33 14.45
C ARG A 278 -0.17 27.14 13.42
N GLU A 279 -0.41 28.46 13.34
CA GLU A 279 0.31 29.35 12.44
C GLU A 279 1.82 29.34 12.69
N LYS A 280 2.25 29.28 13.95
CA LYS A 280 3.68 29.12 14.29
C LYS A 280 4.23 27.79 13.79
N CYS A 281 3.49 26.68 13.99
CA CYS A 281 3.88 25.38 13.48
C CYS A 281 3.96 25.35 11.94
N TYR A 282 3.01 25.99 11.27
CA TYR A 282 3.02 26.11 9.80
C TYR A 282 4.25 26.89 9.30
N ALA A 283 4.59 28.01 9.95
CA ALA A 283 5.77 28.78 9.62
C ALA A 283 7.08 27.97 9.78
N GLU A 284 7.21 27.20 10.87
CA GLU A 284 8.35 26.31 11.10
C GLU A 284 8.40 25.17 10.06
N GLY A 285 7.26 24.57 9.75
CA GLY A 285 7.13 23.54 8.73
C GLY A 285 7.52 24.04 7.34
N ALA A 286 7.05 25.22 6.96
CA ALA A 286 7.40 25.87 5.70
C ALA A 286 8.92 26.12 5.61
N ALA A 287 9.53 26.68 6.66
CA ALA A 287 10.96 26.93 6.72
C ALA A 287 11.78 25.63 6.56
N PHE A 288 11.36 24.56 7.24
CA PHE A 288 11.99 23.23 7.11
C PHE A 288 11.83 22.63 5.71
N ALA A 289 10.64 22.74 5.10
CA ALA A 289 10.41 22.28 3.74
C ALA A 289 11.29 23.03 2.74
N ASP A 290 11.46 24.33 2.91
CA ASP A 290 12.34 25.17 2.05
C ASP A 290 13.82 24.81 2.23
N GLU A 291 14.26 24.52 3.45
CA GLU A 291 15.62 24.00 3.69
C GLU A 291 15.84 22.67 2.99
N CYS A 292 14.94 21.71 3.17
CA CYS A 292 14.99 20.41 2.52
C CYS A 292 15.01 20.53 0.99
N ARG A 293 14.22 21.45 0.43
CA ARG A 293 14.16 21.73 -1.02
C ARG A 293 15.48 22.32 -1.52
N ARG A 294 16.06 23.28 -0.81
CA ARG A 294 17.38 23.86 -1.16
C ARG A 294 18.48 22.83 -1.16
N LYS A 295 18.46 21.93 -0.17
CA LYS A 295 19.40 20.82 -0.06
C LYS A 295 19.10 19.66 -1.03
N GLY A 296 17.93 19.64 -1.69
CA GLY A 296 17.50 18.55 -2.58
C GLY A 296 17.28 17.24 -1.84
N VAL A 297 16.83 17.31 -0.58
CA VAL A 297 16.58 16.16 0.31
C VAL A 297 15.08 16.08 0.62
N PRO A 298 14.44 14.89 0.49
CA PRO A 298 13.03 14.77 0.82
C PRO A 298 12.80 14.78 2.34
N LEU A 299 11.64 15.28 2.78
CA LEU A 299 11.25 15.41 4.19
C LEU A 299 11.38 14.09 4.97
N TRP A 300 10.90 12.99 4.39
CA TRP A 300 10.97 11.67 5.02
C TRP A 300 12.42 11.22 5.32
N PHE A 301 13.37 11.65 4.50
CA PHE A 301 14.77 11.35 4.74
C PHE A 301 15.38 12.26 5.82
N ALA A 302 15.09 13.56 5.75
CA ALA A 302 15.54 14.52 6.75
C ALA A 302 15.08 14.15 8.17
N SER A 303 13.83 13.67 8.30
CA SER A 303 13.28 13.18 9.57
C SER A 303 13.89 11.85 10.08
N LYS A 304 14.69 11.16 9.25
CA LYS A 304 15.26 9.85 9.58
C LYS A 304 16.46 9.91 10.51
N ASN A 305 17.15 11.03 10.52
CA ASN A 305 18.35 11.32 11.31
C ASN A 305 19.38 10.15 11.29
N LEU A 306 19.89 9.84 10.09
CA LEU A 306 20.90 8.78 9.93
C LEU A 306 22.21 9.16 10.63
N SER A 307 22.74 8.24 11.44
CA SER A 307 24.06 8.44 12.04
C SER A 307 25.19 8.21 11.04
N SER A 308 26.33 8.87 11.26
CA SER A 308 27.56 8.65 10.48
C SER A 308 28.02 7.19 10.49
N VAL A 309 27.79 6.48 11.61
CA VAL A 309 28.09 5.06 11.76
C VAL A 309 27.25 4.20 10.82
N GLN A 310 25.93 4.47 10.69
CA GLN A 310 25.06 3.74 9.77
C GLN A 310 25.46 3.98 8.31
N VAL A 311 25.87 5.20 7.98
CA VAL A 311 26.37 5.54 6.64
C VAL A 311 27.70 4.84 6.38
N GLY A 312 28.62 4.83 7.35
CA GLY A 312 29.88 4.11 7.27
C GLY A 312 29.71 2.61 7.02
N TRP A 313 28.84 1.94 7.77
CA TRP A 313 28.51 0.53 7.54
C TRP A 313 27.91 0.29 6.15
N THR A 314 27.05 1.18 5.68
CA THR A 314 26.48 1.09 4.32
C THR A 314 27.61 1.12 3.28
N PHE A 315 28.60 2.00 3.45
CA PHE A 315 29.74 2.10 2.56
C PHE A 315 30.63 0.84 2.60
N VAL A 316 30.92 0.34 3.79
CA VAL A 316 31.70 -0.92 3.98
C VAL A 316 31.01 -2.10 3.28
N ILE A 317 29.69 -2.27 3.49
CA ILE A 317 28.92 -3.34 2.83
C ILE A 317 28.96 -3.18 1.31
N LEU A 318 28.86 -1.95 0.79
CA LEU A 318 28.95 -1.68 -0.64
C LEU A 318 30.32 -2.06 -1.21
N VAL A 319 31.41 -1.64 -0.55
CA VAL A 319 32.78 -1.95 -0.97
C VAL A 319 33.03 -3.47 -0.92
N ALA A 320 32.62 -4.14 0.16
CA ALA A 320 32.74 -5.60 0.29
C ALA A 320 31.94 -6.33 -0.80
N PHE A 321 30.76 -5.84 -1.13
CA PHE A 321 29.96 -6.40 -2.20
C PHE A 321 30.60 -6.22 -3.59
N VAL A 322 31.12 -5.03 -3.89
CA VAL A 322 31.85 -4.76 -5.14
C VAL A 322 33.11 -5.64 -5.22
N ALA A 323 33.85 -5.78 -4.13
CA ALA A 323 35.03 -6.65 -4.06
C ALA A 323 34.66 -8.12 -4.31
N LEU A 324 33.61 -8.62 -3.65
CA LEU A 324 33.11 -10.00 -3.85
C LEU A 324 32.72 -10.27 -5.31
N LEU A 325 32.05 -9.32 -5.93
CA LEU A 325 31.68 -9.41 -7.33
C LEU A 325 32.88 -9.34 -8.27
N SER A 326 33.90 -8.55 -7.94
CA SER A 326 35.11 -8.39 -8.77
C SER A 326 35.97 -9.68 -8.84
N VAL A 327 35.93 -10.49 -7.78
CA VAL A 327 36.61 -11.78 -7.74
C VAL A 327 35.89 -12.89 -8.48
N SER A 328 34.58 -12.73 -8.69
CA SER A 328 33.73 -13.70 -9.38
C SER A 328 33.39 -13.23 -10.79
N HIS A 329 33.58 -14.09 -11.81
CA HIS A 329 33.10 -13.85 -13.18
C HIS A 329 31.56 -13.67 -13.27
N LEU A 330 30.89 -13.59 -12.13
CA LEU A 330 29.45 -13.36 -11.99
C LEU A 330 29.04 -11.90 -12.28
N TRP A 331 29.98 -10.96 -12.26
CA TRP A 331 29.74 -9.53 -12.43
C TRP A 331 28.93 -9.19 -13.70
N GLY A 332 29.44 -9.61 -14.84
CA GLY A 332 28.79 -9.31 -16.11
C GLY A 332 27.41 -9.96 -16.22
N LYS A 333 27.31 -11.20 -15.78
CA LYS A 333 26.06 -11.98 -15.82
C LYS A 333 25.02 -11.35 -14.87
N TRP A 334 25.44 -10.96 -13.67
CA TRP A 334 24.58 -10.32 -12.68
C TRP A 334 24.13 -8.92 -13.11
N LEU A 335 25.05 -8.09 -13.62
CA LEU A 335 24.72 -6.74 -14.10
C LEU A 335 23.72 -6.78 -15.26
N ILE A 336 23.96 -7.62 -16.27
CA ILE A 336 23.08 -7.78 -17.42
C ILE A 336 21.71 -8.28 -16.95
N SER A 337 21.70 -9.27 -16.05
CA SER A 337 20.45 -9.85 -15.55
C SER A 337 19.54 -8.85 -14.85
N ASN A 338 20.11 -7.97 -14.08
CA ASN A 338 19.32 -6.98 -13.34
C ASN A 338 19.03 -5.70 -14.12
N LEU A 339 19.93 -5.32 -15.03
CA LEU A 339 19.76 -4.09 -15.81
C LEU A 339 18.53 -4.15 -16.71
N MET A 340 18.27 -5.32 -17.33
CA MET A 340 17.09 -5.54 -18.18
C MET A 340 15.76 -5.44 -17.42
N VAL A 341 15.75 -5.77 -16.14
CA VAL A 341 14.56 -5.61 -15.29
C VAL A 341 14.48 -4.20 -14.71
N TYR A 342 15.62 -3.69 -14.24
CA TYR A 342 15.68 -2.43 -13.49
C TYR A 342 15.49 -1.19 -14.39
N LEU A 343 16.09 -1.16 -15.57
CA LEU A 343 16.00 0.00 -16.46
C LEU A 343 14.55 0.31 -16.88
N PRO A 344 13.75 -0.64 -17.40
CA PRO A 344 12.36 -0.36 -17.75
C PRO A 344 11.54 0.10 -16.55
N THR A 345 11.73 -0.51 -15.37
CA THR A 345 10.99 -0.14 -14.15
C THR A 345 11.33 1.26 -13.67
N HIS A 346 12.54 1.75 -13.96
CA HIS A 346 12.95 3.10 -13.55
C HIS A 346 12.62 4.16 -14.61
N LEU A 347 12.88 3.87 -15.88
CA LEU A 347 12.77 4.84 -16.96
C LEU A 347 11.32 5.07 -17.42
N ILE A 348 10.52 4.00 -17.57
CA ILE A 348 9.16 4.14 -18.07
C ILE A 348 8.26 4.98 -17.14
N PRO A 349 8.19 4.74 -15.83
CA PRO A 349 7.40 5.58 -14.95
C PRO A 349 7.86 7.03 -14.93
N LYS A 350 9.18 7.26 -14.94
CA LYS A 350 9.75 8.61 -14.92
C LYS A 350 9.40 9.43 -16.16
N TYR A 351 9.50 8.85 -17.36
CA TYR A 351 9.39 9.61 -18.62
C TYR A 351 8.03 9.46 -19.32
N LYS A 352 7.28 8.40 -19.06
CA LYS A 352 6.00 8.14 -19.74
C LYS A 352 4.78 8.40 -18.89
N ILE A 353 4.90 8.38 -17.55
CA ILE A 353 3.78 8.60 -16.66
C ILE A 353 3.79 10.05 -16.17
N LYS A 354 2.84 10.83 -16.69
CA LYS A 354 2.69 12.26 -16.37
C LYS A 354 2.18 12.47 -14.94
N ASP A 355 1.19 11.67 -14.53
CA ASP A 355 0.59 11.75 -13.20
C ASP A 355 1.45 10.97 -12.19
N PRO A 356 2.07 11.66 -11.21
CA PRO A 356 2.93 11.04 -10.20
C PRO A 356 2.26 9.93 -9.41
N GLN A 357 0.96 10.04 -9.13
CA GLN A 357 0.18 9.08 -8.34
C GLN A 357 0.21 7.64 -8.90
N PHE A 358 0.41 7.49 -10.22
CA PHE A 358 0.47 6.18 -10.87
C PHE A 358 1.88 5.64 -11.07
N ARG A 359 2.93 6.40 -10.78
CA ARG A 359 4.33 6.00 -11.04
C ARG A 359 4.71 4.72 -10.29
N SER A 360 4.38 4.63 -9.01
CA SER A 360 4.65 3.45 -8.19
C SER A 360 3.90 2.22 -8.72
N SER A 361 2.62 2.38 -9.05
CA SER A 361 1.78 1.31 -9.61
C SER A 361 2.30 0.79 -10.94
N VAL A 362 2.73 1.67 -11.84
CA VAL A 362 3.30 1.30 -13.15
C VAL A 362 4.67 0.63 -12.96
N ASN A 363 5.52 1.17 -12.07
CA ASN A 363 6.80 0.56 -11.72
C ASN A 363 6.60 -0.88 -11.23
N TYR A 364 5.66 -1.08 -10.30
CA TYR A 364 5.30 -2.40 -9.78
C TYR A 364 4.82 -3.35 -10.88
N GLY A 365 3.89 -2.90 -11.73
CA GLY A 365 3.34 -3.71 -12.82
C GLY A 365 4.40 -4.15 -13.84
N ILE A 366 5.28 -3.24 -14.26
CA ILE A 366 6.41 -3.55 -15.15
C ILE A 366 7.33 -4.57 -14.47
N ARG A 367 7.65 -4.35 -13.20
CA ARG A 367 8.51 -5.25 -12.45
C ARG A 367 7.92 -6.64 -12.30
N LEU A 368 6.63 -6.74 -11.99
CA LEU A 368 5.92 -8.02 -11.87
C LEU A 368 6.05 -8.85 -13.16
N VAL A 369 5.85 -8.22 -14.31
CA VAL A 369 5.95 -8.91 -15.61
C VAL A 369 7.40 -9.18 -15.99
N SER A 370 8.26 -8.15 -15.94
CA SER A 370 9.63 -8.26 -16.44
C SER A 370 10.49 -9.21 -15.61
N GLN A 371 10.30 -9.27 -14.28
CA GLN A 371 11.08 -10.15 -13.40
C GLN A 371 10.86 -11.62 -13.74
N PHE A 372 9.60 -12.05 -13.89
CA PHE A 372 9.30 -13.44 -14.17
C PHE A 372 9.63 -13.83 -15.61
N LEU A 373 9.29 -12.97 -16.58
CA LEU A 373 9.64 -13.19 -17.98
C LEU A 373 11.15 -13.27 -18.17
N TYR A 374 11.89 -12.36 -17.56
CA TYR A 374 13.34 -12.35 -17.62
C TYR A 374 13.93 -13.61 -16.99
N THR A 375 13.50 -13.98 -15.76
CA THR A 375 13.96 -15.18 -15.09
C THR A 375 13.70 -16.43 -15.94
N LEU A 376 12.53 -16.53 -16.59
CA LEU A 376 12.17 -17.64 -17.45
C LEU A 376 13.10 -17.71 -18.69
N VAL A 377 13.30 -16.59 -19.40
CA VAL A 377 14.14 -16.53 -20.61
C VAL A 377 15.58 -16.90 -20.29
N VAL A 378 16.15 -16.31 -19.23
CA VAL A 378 17.53 -16.60 -18.82
C VAL A 378 17.68 -18.04 -18.33
N ALA A 379 16.71 -18.56 -17.59
CA ALA A 379 16.70 -19.96 -17.18
C ALA A 379 16.75 -20.90 -18.40
N ILE A 380 15.90 -20.70 -19.40
CA ILE A 380 15.87 -21.51 -20.63
C ILE A 380 17.23 -21.46 -21.34
N ILE A 381 17.80 -20.26 -21.53
CA ILE A 381 19.12 -20.11 -22.18
C ILE A 381 20.19 -20.92 -21.43
N PHE A 382 20.24 -20.80 -20.08
CA PHE A 382 21.25 -21.54 -19.30
C PHE A 382 20.98 -23.02 -19.22
N PHE A 383 19.72 -23.48 -19.20
CA PHE A 383 19.40 -24.91 -19.30
C PHE A 383 19.92 -25.52 -20.63
N ILE A 384 19.75 -24.80 -21.74
CA ILE A 384 20.19 -25.28 -23.04
C ILE A 384 21.72 -25.22 -23.20
N THR A 385 22.34 -24.13 -22.75
CA THR A 385 23.77 -23.86 -23.03
C THR A 385 24.73 -24.41 -22.01
N GLN A 386 24.32 -24.50 -20.73
CA GLN A 386 25.19 -24.83 -19.59
C GLN A 386 24.64 -26.02 -18.75
N GLY A 387 23.49 -26.57 -19.12
CA GLY A 387 22.86 -27.71 -18.43
C GLY A 387 21.94 -27.33 -17.26
N PHE A 388 21.30 -28.38 -16.73
CA PHE A 388 20.21 -28.23 -15.74
C PHE A 388 20.61 -27.44 -14.49
N LEU A 389 21.77 -27.78 -13.90
CA LEU A 389 22.22 -27.15 -12.66
C LEU A 389 22.47 -25.64 -12.82
N ALA A 390 23.09 -25.25 -13.93
CA ALA A 390 23.35 -23.85 -14.24
C ALA A 390 22.04 -23.06 -14.47
N GLY A 391 21.07 -23.65 -15.16
CA GLY A 391 19.74 -23.06 -15.34
C GLY A 391 19.00 -22.87 -14.01
N LEU A 392 19.07 -23.84 -13.11
CA LEU A 392 18.49 -23.74 -11.78
C LEU A 392 19.18 -22.64 -10.95
N MET A 393 20.50 -22.63 -10.91
CA MET A 393 21.28 -21.63 -10.15
C MET A 393 21.00 -20.21 -10.60
N ILE A 394 20.94 -19.95 -11.92
CA ILE A 394 20.67 -18.60 -12.44
C ILE A 394 19.23 -18.18 -12.15
N SER A 395 18.28 -19.11 -12.14
CA SER A 395 16.88 -18.82 -11.78
C SER A 395 16.77 -18.36 -10.32
N VAL A 396 17.36 -19.11 -9.40
CA VAL A 396 17.40 -18.76 -7.98
C VAL A 396 18.12 -17.43 -7.79
N PHE A 397 19.26 -17.24 -8.43
CA PHE A 397 20.03 -15.99 -8.35
C PHE A 397 19.22 -14.80 -8.90
N SER A 398 18.53 -14.94 -10.04
CA SER A 398 17.67 -13.89 -10.60
C SER A 398 16.54 -13.50 -9.65
N ILE A 399 15.90 -14.47 -9.01
CA ILE A 399 14.85 -14.22 -8.01
C ILE A 399 15.42 -13.48 -6.79
N LEU A 400 16.51 -13.97 -6.21
CA LEU A 400 17.13 -13.34 -5.02
C LEU A 400 17.62 -11.91 -5.32
N SER A 401 18.19 -11.69 -6.50
CA SER A 401 18.70 -10.38 -6.91
C SER A 401 17.60 -9.33 -7.13
N ALA A 402 16.36 -9.76 -7.34
CA ALA A 402 15.21 -8.86 -7.53
C ALA A 402 14.98 -7.91 -6.33
N ARG A 403 15.28 -8.35 -5.10
CA ARG A 403 15.22 -7.50 -3.90
C ARG A 403 16.53 -6.73 -3.69
N PHE A 404 17.65 -7.36 -4.00
CA PHE A 404 18.97 -6.86 -3.64
C PHE A 404 19.33 -5.56 -4.39
N MET A 405 19.13 -5.54 -5.72
CA MET A 405 19.50 -4.37 -6.54
C MET A 405 18.76 -3.08 -6.15
N PRO A 406 17.42 -3.06 -6.06
CA PRO A 406 16.72 -1.87 -5.63
C PRO A 406 17.12 -1.41 -4.23
N LEU A 407 17.39 -2.37 -3.32
CA LEU A 407 17.86 -2.05 -1.97
C LEU A 407 19.24 -1.38 -2.00
N LEU A 408 20.15 -1.87 -2.84
CA LEU A 408 21.49 -1.28 -3.03
C LEU A 408 21.37 0.17 -3.52
N PHE A 409 20.58 0.42 -4.58
CA PHE A 409 20.35 1.77 -5.08
C PHE A 409 19.68 2.68 -4.06
N ALA A 410 18.75 2.15 -3.27
CA ALA A 410 18.13 2.90 -2.18
C ALA A 410 19.14 3.27 -1.09
N ARG A 411 20.09 2.39 -0.75
CA ARG A 411 21.15 2.69 0.20
C ARG A 411 22.15 3.73 -0.33
N LEU A 412 22.50 3.65 -1.61
CA LEU A 412 23.33 4.68 -2.27
C LEU A 412 22.62 6.04 -2.28
N ARG A 413 21.31 6.05 -2.53
CA ARG A 413 20.49 7.26 -2.44
C ARG A 413 20.49 7.84 -1.02
N ASP A 414 20.37 7.00 0.00
CA ASP A 414 20.41 7.43 1.40
C ASP A 414 21.78 8.07 1.74
N VAL A 415 22.89 7.48 1.28
CA VAL A 415 24.24 8.06 1.43
C VAL A 415 24.33 9.42 0.71
N TYR A 416 23.82 9.52 -0.50
CA TYR A 416 23.79 10.78 -1.24
C TYR A 416 23.01 11.87 -0.49
N TYR A 417 21.83 11.56 0.05
CA TYR A 417 21.03 12.51 0.81
C TYR A 417 21.70 12.89 2.13
N TYR A 418 22.38 11.95 2.79
CA TYR A 418 23.13 12.24 4.00
C TYR A 418 24.20 13.31 3.78
N PHE A 419 25.01 13.19 2.72
CA PHE A 419 25.99 14.22 2.39
C PHE A 419 25.36 15.55 2.01
N ARG A 420 24.24 15.52 1.32
CA ARG A 420 23.48 16.73 1.00
C ARG A 420 22.90 17.45 2.23
N MET A 421 22.62 16.72 3.30
CA MET A 421 22.16 17.33 4.56
C MET A 421 23.29 18.02 5.32
N ILE A 422 24.53 17.52 5.24
CA ILE A 422 25.69 18.06 5.96
C ILE A 422 26.25 19.31 5.26
N ILE A 423 26.24 19.33 3.93
CA ILE A 423 26.67 20.47 3.12
C ILE A 423 25.57 21.51 3.04
#